data_a0533e4327fde04e9acdb87a65ff7964
#
_entry.id   a0533e4327fde04e9acdb87a65ff7964
#
_cell.length_a   1.000
_cell.length_b   1.000
_cell.length_c   1.000
_cell.angle_alpha   90.00
_cell.angle_beta   90.00
_cell.angle_gamma   90.00
#
_symmetry.space_group_name_H-M   'P 1'
#
loop_
_entity.id
_entity.type
_entity.pdbx_description
1 polymer ?
#
loop_
_entity_poly.entity_id
_entity_poly.type
_entity_poly.pdbx_seq_one_letter_code
_entity_poly.pdbx_strand_id
1 'polypeptide(L)'
;MRKLFLFVVVLAIANQAQTTKPQSTAKTAAKPAVTVATPDKINWVAAPPSLPAGAQVAVLAGNPAGPGPFVIRLKFPDGYKVMPHWHPTPENVTVLSGEFRVAMGDTWDDSKLQSLPAGSFVSVPTHHSHYATAKGATEVQVHGNGPFKLVYVNPKDDPSKKK
;
A
#
# COMPACT_ATOMS: atom_id res chain seq x y z
N MET A 1 -24.00 -84.96 41.84
CA MET A 1 -23.45 -83.65 42.10
C MET A 1 -22.93 -83.05 40.78
N ARG A 2 -23.77 -82.20 40.12
CA ARG A 2 -23.45 -81.58 38.83
C ARG A 2 -22.88 -80.20 39.09
N LYS A 3 -21.64 -80.01 38.72
CA LYS A 3 -20.98 -78.69 38.82
C LYS A 3 -21.33 -77.86 37.56
N LEU A 4 -22.03 -76.74 37.77
CA LEU A 4 -22.42 -75.79 36.75
C LEU A 4 -21.24 -74.79 36.54
N PHE A 5 -20.62 -74.83 35.36
CA PHE A 5 -19.62 -73.86 34.98
C PHE A 5 -20.30 -72.61 34.32
N LEU A 6 -20.20 -71.51 34.99
CA LEU A 6 -20.71 -70.24 34.47
C LEU A 6 -19.61 -69.59 33.59
N PHE A 7 -19.87 -69.56 32.27
CA PHE A 7 -18.99 -68.77 31.34
C PHE A 7 -19.37 -67.32 31.35
N VAL A 8 -18.48 -66.50 31.86
CA VAL A 8 -18.60 -65.05 31.76
C VAL A 8 -17.98 -64.63 30.42
N VAL A 9 -18.81 -64.17 29.47
CA VAL A 9 -18.36 -63.59 28.22
C VAL A 9 -18.12 -62.08 28.48
N VAL A 10 -16.85 -61.70 28.51
CA VAL A 10 -16.46 -60.22 28.55
C VAL A 10 -16.52 -59.67 27.13
N LEU A 11 -17.51 -58.85 26.86
CA LEU A 11 -17.64 -58.14 25.60
C LEU A 11 -16.73 -56.90 25.64
N ALA A 12 -15.59 -56.96 24.97
CA ALA A 12 -14.69 -55.78 24.80
C ALA A 12 -15.29 -54.86 23.74
N ILE A 13 -15.83 -53.72 24.19
CA ILE A 13 -16.27 -52.62 23.29
C ILE A 13 -15.04 -51.86 22.86
N ALA A 14 -14.57 -52.07 21.62
CA ALA A 14 -13.53 -51.27 21.01
C ALA A 14 -14.10 -49.91 20.62
N ASN A 15 -13.73 -48.88 21.39
CA ASN A 15 -14.08 -47.49 21.11
C ASN A 15 -13.17 -46.95 20.00
N GLN A 16 -13.65 -46.99 18.75
CA GLN A 16 -12.92 -46.37 17.62
C GLN A 16 -13.08 -44.82 17.68
N ALA A 17 -12.08 -44.17 18.18
CA ALA A 17 -12.00 -42.71 18.08
C ALA A 17 -11.85 -42.30 16.61
N GLN A 18 -12.92 -41.82 16.01
CA GLN A 18 -12.88 -41.17 14.68
C GLN A 18 -12.17 -39.83 14.81
N THR A 19 -10.92 -39.79 14.40
CA THR A 19 -10.18 -38.52 14.20
C THR A 19 -10.77 -37.79 12.99
N THR A 20 -11.69 -36.88 13.23
CA THR A 20 -12.16 -35.93 12.19
C THR A 20 -11.04 -34.97 11.86
N LYS A 21 -10.41 -35.17 10.69
CA LYS A 21 -9.44 -34.26 10.11
C LYS A 21 -10.13 -32.90 9.86
N PRO A 22 -9.61 -31.77 10.33
CA PRO A 22 -10.24 -30.47 10.06
C PRO A 22 -10.23 -30.23 8.55
N GLN A 23 -11.40 -30.13 7.97
CA GLN A 23 -11.62 -29.80 6.57
C GLN A 23 -11.35 -28.31 6.42
N SER A 24 -10.15 -27.97 5.90
CA SER A 24 -9.81 -26.60 5.52
C SER A 24 -10.76 -26.14 4.42
N THR A 25 -11.72 -25.29 4.77
CA THR A 25 -12.52 -24.56 3.79
C THR A 25 -11.62 -23.51 3.12
N ALA A 26 -10.91 -23.91 2.08
CA ALA A 26 -10.23 -22.98 1.21
C ALA A 26 -11.28 -22.02 0.62
N LYS A 27 -11.34 -20.79 1.15
CA LYS A 27 -12.16 -19.71 0.60
C LYS A 27 -11.70 -19.50 -0.84
N THR A 28 -12.49 -19.93 -1.80
CA THR A 28 -12.21 -19.72 -3.23
C THR A 28 -12.01 -18.23 -3.46
N ALA A 29 -10.78 -17.81 -3.74
CA ALA A 29 -10.49 -16.43 -4.06
C ALA A 29 -11.27 -16.04 -5.32
N ALA A 30 -12.11 -15.02 -5.21
CA ALA A 30 -12.85 -14.52 -6.36
C ALA A 30 -11.84 -14.10 -7.45
N LYS A 31 -12.17 -14.42 -8.72
CA LYS A 31 -11.35 -14.00 -9.86
C LYS A 31 -11.18 -12.46 -9.81
N PRO A 32 -9.95 -11.93 -9.93
CA PRO A 32 -9.73 -10.50 -9.96
C PRO A 32 -10.58 -9.83 -11.03
N ALA A 33 -11.27 -8.75 -10.66
CA ALA A 33 -12.07 -7.96 -11.60
C ALA A 33 -11.16 -7.04 -12.43
N VAL A 34 -11.56 -6.78 -13.67
CA VAL A 34 -10.91 -5.77 -14.51
C VAL A 34 -11.26 -4.39 -13.94
N THR A 35 -10.23 -3.56 -13.71
CA THR A 35 -10.41 -2.16 -13.29
C THR A 35 -10.23 -1.24 -14.48
N VAL A 36 -11.21 -0.38 -14.73
CA VAL A 36 -11.14 0.69 -15.75
C VAL A 36 -11.42 2.01 -15.05
N ALA A 37 -10.48 2.96 -15.19
CA ALA A 37 -10.61 4.30 -14.64
C ALA A 37 -10.45 5.33 -15.78
N THR A 38 -11.53 6.01 -16.14
CA THR A 38 -11.49 7.15 -17.08
C THR A 38 -11.36 8.45 -16.29
N PRO A 39 -10.75 9.51 -16.85
CA PRO A 39 -10.48 10.75 -16.10
C PRO A 39 -11.73 11.37 -15.45
N ASP A 40 -12.89 11.26 -16.08
CA ASP A 40 -14.18 11.77 -15.61
C ASP A 40 -14.80 10.95 -14.46
N LYS A 41 -14.31 9.72 -14.25
CA LYS A 41 -14.82 8.78 -13.22
C LYS A 41 -13.88 8.55 -12.07
N ILE A 42 -12.72 9.22 -12.05
CA ILE A 42 -11.77 9.10 -10.94
C ILE A 42 -12.36 9.79 -9.70
N ASN A 43 -12.47 9.01 -8.62
CA ASN A 43 -12.91 9.52 -7.33
C ASN A 43 -11.73 10.15 -6.57
N TRP A 44 -11.67 11.46 -6.56
CA TRP A 44 -10.67 12.24 -5.85
C TRP A 44 -11.11 12.55 -4.43
N VAL A 45 -10.25 12.30 -3.46
CA VAL A 45 -10.44 12.66 -2.06
C VAL A 45 -9.23 13.43 -1.54
N ALA A 46 -9.37 14.10 -0.40
CA ALA A 46 -8.21 14.73 0.25
C ALA A 46 -7.13 13.68 0.53
N ALA A 47 -5.87 14.04 0.29
CA ALA A 47 -4.75 13.15 0.60
C ALA A 47 -4.68 12.86 2.12
N PRO A 48 -4.10 11.71 2.52
CA PRO A 48 -3.97 11.36 3.93
C PRO A 48 -3.13 12.41 4.68
N PRO A 49 -3.31 12.55 6.01
CA PRO A 49 -2.66 13.59 6.81
C PRO A 49 -1.13 13.47 6.88
N SER A 50 -0.54 12.37 6.38
CA SER A 50 0.91 12.25 6.18
C SER A 50 1.44 13.10 5.03
N LEU A 51 0.57 13.64 4.17
CA LEU A 51 0.91 14.64 3.17
C LEU A 51 0.42 16.02 3.63
N PRO A 52 1.12 17.12 3.30
CA PRO A 52 0.63 18.46 3.57
C PRO A 52 -0.77 18.69 2.98
N ALA A 53 -1.55 19.56 3.60
CA ALA A 53 -2.88 19.90 3.11
C ALA A 53 -2.83 20.49 1.68
N GLY A 54 -3.89 20.25 0.90
CA GLY A 54 -4.03 20.73 -0.48
C GLY A 54 -3.85 19.67 -1.55
N ALA A 55 -3.18 18.57 -1.27
CA ALA A 55 -3.12 17.44 -2.19
C ALA A 55 -4.42 16.63 -2.20
N GLN A 56 -4.71 16.02 -3.35
CA GLN A 56 -5.77 15.03 -3.51
C GLN A 56 -5.19 13.69 -3.94
N VAL A 57 -5.83 12.62 -3.54
CA VAL A 57 -5.47 11.25 -3.93
C VAL A 57 -6.67 10.52 -4.52
N ALA A 58 -6.39 9.64 -5.47
CA ALA A 58 -7.34 8.65 -5.96
C ALA A 58 -6.68 7.27 -6.01
N VAL A 59 -7.31 6.27 -5.42
CA VAL A 59 -6.87 4.87 -5.53
C VAL A 59 -7.50 4.29 -6.79
N LEU A 60 -6.68 3.90 -7.77
CA LEU A 60 -7.13 3.32 -9.03
C LEU A 60 -7.17 1.80 -8.95
N ALA A 61 -6.21 1.18 -8.27
CA ALA A 61 -6.14 -0.27 -8.11
C ALA A 61 -5.40 -0.65 -6.83
N GLY A 62 -5.74 -1.80 -6.27
CA GLY A 62 -5.10 -2.34 -5.06
C GLY A 62 -5.43 -1.55 -3.79
N ASN A 63 -4.62 -1.79 -2.77
CA ASN A 63 -4.72 -1.09 -1.49
C ASN A 63 -3.32 -0.63 -1.05
N PRO A 64 -3.01 0.68 -1.11
CA PRO A 64 -1.69 1.17 -0.72
C PRO A 64 -1.36 0.92 0.77
N ALA A 65 -2.35 0.73 1.63
CA ALA A 65 -2.13 0.42 3.04
C ALA A 65 -1.94 -1.08 3.33
N GLY A 66 -2.28 -1.94 2.38
CA GLY A 66 -2.18 -3.40 2.49
C GLY A 66 -1.03 -3.99 1.68
N PRO A 67 -0.80 -5.30 1.77
CA PRO A 67 0.19 -5.97 0.95
C PRO A 67 -0.24 -6.09 -0.52
N GLY A 68 0.74 -6.15 -1.43
CA GLY A 68 0.55 -6.34 -2.86
C GLY A 68 0.58 -5.07 -3.69
N PRO A 69 0.38 -5.18 -5.01
CA PRO A 69 0.50 -4.07 -5.93
C PRO A 69 -0.63 -3.05 -5.74
N PHE A 70 -0.30 -1.78 -5.89
CA PHE A 70 -1.26 -0.67 -5.91
C PHE A 70 -0.94 0.33 -7.01
N VAL A 71 -1.96 1.08 -7.40
CA VAL A 71 -1.84 2.26 -8.27
C VAL A 71 -2.70 3.37 -7.67
N ILE A 72 -2.07 4.52 -7.43
CA ILE A 72 -2.76 5.75 -7.00
C ILE A 72 -2.40 6.88 -7.94
N ARG A 73 -3.25 7.92 -7.97
CA ARG A 73 -2.89 9.21 -8.52
C ARG A 73 -2.91 10.27 -7.44
N LEU A 74 -2.05 11.26 -7.59
CA LEU A 74 -1.97 12.42 -6.73
C LEU A 74 -2.09 13.68 -7.56
N LYS A 75 -2.87 14.65 -7.06
CA LYS A 75 -2.92 16.01 -7.56
C LYS A 75 -2.28 16.94 -6.56
N PHE A 76 -1.39 17.78 -7.04
CA PHE A 76 -0.70 18.76 -6.26
C PHE A 76 -1.02 20.17 -6.78
N PRO A 77 -1.37 21.13 -5.93
CA PRO A 77 -1.44 22.53 -6.32
C PRO A 77 -0.04 23.07 -6.64
N ASP A 78 0.01 24.24 -7.28
CA ASP A 78 1.28 24.92 -7.53
C ASP A 78 2.05 25.19 -6.24
N GLY A 79 3.36 24.99 -6.28
CA GLY A 79 4.26 25.19 -5.14
C GLY A 79 4.13 24.16 -4.02
N TYR A 80 3.33 23.09 -4.22
CA TYR A 80 3.20 22.03 -3.22
C TYR A 80 4.54 21.36 -2.93
N LYS A 81 4.88 21.21 -1.65
CA LYS A 81 6.15 20.62 -1.22
C LYS A 81 5.94 19.40 -0.37
N VAL A 82 6.69 18.34 -0.65
CA VAL A 82 6.85 17.17 0.21
C VAL A 82 8.29 17.18 0.70
N MET A 83 8.47 17.41 1.99
CA MET A 83 9.79 17.53 2.62
C MET A 83 10.56 16.20 2.58
N PRO A 84 11.88 16.19 2.82
CA PRO A 84 12.69 14.98 2.75
C PRO A 84 12.07 13.80 3.51
N HIS A 85 11.84 12.71 2.78
CA HIS A 85 11.19 11.50 3.25
C HIS A 85 11.66 10.28 2.47
N TRP A 86 11.31 9.11 2.94
CA TRP A 86 11.59 7.84 2.29
C TRP A 86 10.40 6.88 2.45
N HIS A 87 10.42 5.80 1.66
CA HIS A 87 9.40 4.75 1.70
C HIS A 87 10.02 3.38 2.02
N PRO A 88 9.33 2.51 2.78
CA PRO A 88 9.80 1.15 3.06
C PRO A 88 9.74 0.22 1.84
N THR A 89 9.07 0.64 0.77
CA THR A 89 8.96 -0.06 -0.52
C THR A 89 9.35 0.89 -1.65
N PRO A 90 9.79 0.39 -2.81
CA PRO A 90 10.11 1.25 -3.95
C PRO A 90 8.90 2.07 -4.39
N GLU A 91 9.14 3.32 -4.76
CA GLU A 91 8.16 4.22 -5.35
C GLU A 91 8.45 4.41 -6.84
N ASN A 92 7.42 4.25 -7.67
CA ASN A 92 7.50 4.55 -9.10
C ASN A 92 6.51 5.66 -9.43
N VAL A 93 7.00 6.77 -9.94
CA VAL A 93 6.21 7.97 -10.24
C VAL A 93 6.24 8.23 -11.74
N THR A 94 5.07 8.36 -12.35
CA THR A 94 4.89 8.85 -13.72
C THR A 94 4.18 10.19 -13.66
N VAL A 95 4.76 11.21 -14.29
CA VAL A 95 4.15 12.55 -14.39
C VAL A 95 3.11 12.53 -15.51
N LEU A 96 1.85 12.82 -15.18
CA LEU A 96 0.73 12.82 -16.14
C LEU A 96 0.47 14.22 -16.69
N SER A 97 0.59 15.27 -15.84
CA SER A 97 0.44 16.66 -16.24
C SER A 97 1.22 17.58 -15.32
N GLY A 98 1.50 18.81 -15.73
CA GLY A 98 2.28 19.79 -14.97
C GLY A 98 3.77 19.48 -14.99
N GLU A 99 4.49 19.99 -13.99
CA GLU A 99 5.93 19.78 -13.79
C GLU A 99 6.18 19.30 -12.37
N PHE A 100 6.60 18.06 -12.21
CA PHE A 100 7.02 17.48 -10.93
C PHE A 100 8.52 17.67 -10.79
N ARG A 101 8.98 18.20 -9.67
CA ARG A 101 10.40 18.37 -9.39
C ARG A 101 10.79 17.51 -8.21
N VAL A 102 11.89 16.76 -8.36
CA VAL A 102 12.37 15.83 -7.35
C VAL A 102 13.87 15.91 -7.19
N ALA A 103 14.35 15.73 -5.98
CA ALA A 103 15.77 15.56 -5.69
C ALA A 103 15.98 14.51 -4.60
N MET A 104 17.15 13.89 -4.59
CA MET A 104 17.56 12.91 -3.59
C MET A 104 18.33 13.59 -2.47
N GLY A 105 18.12 13.12 -1.24
CA GLY A 105 18.84 13.60 -0.05
C GLY A 105 17.95 13.85 1.15
N ASP A 106 18.62 14.06 2.29
CA ASP A 106 18.00 14.22 3.61
C ASP A 106 17.69 15.70 3.95
N THR A 107 18.16 16.62 3.13
CA THR A 107 17.99 18.06 3.35
C THR A 107 17.46 18.70 2.08
N TRP A 108 16.48 19.58 2.25
CA TRP A 108 15.93 20.36 1.14
C TRP A 108 16.98 21.29 0.52
N ASP A 109 17.12 21.21 -0.80
CA ASP A 109 18.00 22.07 -1.59
C ASP A 109 17.35 22.30 -2.96
N ASP A 110 16.85 23.52 -3.19
CA ASP A 110 16.17 23.89 -4.45
C ASP A 110 17.07 23.74 -5.67
N SER A 111 18.40 23.89 -5.49
CA SER A 111 19.37 23.78 -6.60
C SER A 111 19.54 22.38 -7.16
N LYS A 112 19.15 21.36 -6.37
CA LYS A 112 19.24 19.93 -6.76
C LYS A 112 17.96 19.41 -7.39
N LEU A 113 16.88 20.17 -7.37
CA LEU A 113 15.60 19.75 -7.93
C LEU A 113 15.69 19.54 -9.44
N GLN A 114 15.50 18.30 -9.86
CA GLN A 114 15.38 17.94 -11.27
C GLN A 114 13.93 18.10 -11.73
N SER A 115 13.74 18.88 -12.81
CA SER A 115 12.43 19.07 -13.43
C SER A 115 12.03 17.86 -14.26
N LEU A 116 10.85 17.34 -13.98
CA LEU A 116 10.22 16.22 -14.67
C LEU A 116 8.90 16.71 -15.29
N PRO A 117 8.86 17.04 -16.58
CA PRO A 117 7.62 17.40 -17.27
C PRO A 117 6.71 16.18 -17.47
N ALA A 118 5.48 16.42 -17.95
CA ALA A 118 4.54 15.35 -18.30
C ALA A 118 5.20 14.31 -19.24
N GLY A 119 4.92 13.03 -18.98
CA GLY A 119 5.54 11.88 -19.63
C GLY A 119 6.84 11.39 -18.99
N SER A 120 7.40 12.13 -18.02
CA SER A 120 8.59 11.69 -17.28
C SER A 120 8.28 10.57 -16.30
N PHE A 121 9.32 9.81 -15.97
CA PHE A 121 9.27 8.73 -15.00
C PHE A 121 10.47 8.80 -14.05
N VAL A 122 10.23 8.53 -12.77
CA VAL A 122 11.29 8.31 -11.78
C VAL A 122 10.96 7.10 -10.92
N SER A 123 11.97 6.29 -10.62
CA SER A 123 11.88 5.18 -9.68
C SER A 123 12.82 5.44 -8.51
N VAL A 124 12.25 5.47 -7.31
CA VAL A 124 12.99 5.70 -6.06
C VAL A 124 13.08 4.36 -5.32
N PRO A 125 14.30 3.86 -5.06
CA PRO A 125 14.48 2.62 -4.31
C PRO A 125 14.02 2.72 -2.86
N THR A 126 13.79 1.59 -2.24
CA THR A 126 13.49 1.44 -0.80
C THR A 126 14.47 2.24 0.07
N HIS A 127 13.96 2.95 1.06
CA HIS A 127 14.73 3.74 2.03
C HIS A 127 15.62 4.83 1.41
N HIS A 128 15.39 5.21 0.17
CA HIS A 128 16.12 6.29 -0.47
C HIS A 128 15.44 7.63 -0.18
N SER A 129 16.09 8.47 0.62
CA SER A 129 15.54 9.79 0.98
C SER A 129 15.46 10.69 -0.24
N HIS A 130 14.31 11.33 -0.41
CA HIS A 130 14.03 12.27 -1.48
C HIS A 130 13.01 13.31 -1.03
N TYR A 131 12.90 14.37 -1.82
CA TYR A 131 11.91 15.44 -1.61
C TYR A 131 11.39 15.93 -2.96
N ALA A 132 10.20 16.49 -2.95
CA ALA A 132 9.55 16.87 -4.19
C ALA A 132 8.73 18.15 -4.07
N THR A 133 8.55 18.83 -5.21
CA THR A 133 7.65 19.98 -5.34
C THR A 133 6.94 19.96 -6.68
N ALA A 134 5.78 20.61 -6.74
CA ALA A 134 5.04 20.85 -7.97
C ALA A 134 5.27 22.27 -8.47
N LYS A 135 5.47 22.43 -9.77
CA LYS A 135 5.42 23.73 -10.47
C LYS A 135 4.20 23.75 -11.38
N GLY A 136 3.27 24.63 -11.04
CA GLY A 136 1.93 24.57 -11.57
C GLY A 136 1.10 23.42 -10.98
N ALA A 137 -0.18 23.35 -11.32
CA ALA A 137 -1.02 22.21 -10.98
C ALA A 137 -0.46 20.94 -11.64
N THR A 138 -0.12 19.94 -10.83
CA THR A 138 0.60 18.73 -11.27
C THR A 138 -0.16 17.49 -10.89
N GLU A 139 -0.30 16.55 -11.83
CA GLU A 139 -0.86 15.22 -11.58
C GLU A 139 0.22 14.15 -11.82
N VAL A 140 0.40 13.26 -10.86
CA VAL A 140 1.30 12.12 -10.97
C VAL A 140 0.57 10.81 -10.70
N GLN A 141 1.04 9.73 -11.31
CA GLN A 141 0.62 8.37 -10.95
C GLN A 141 1.75 7.68 -10.21
N VAL A 142 1.44 7.16 -9.03
CA VAL A 142 2.37 6.38 -8.21
C VAL A 142 1.92 4.92 -8.21
N HIS A 143 2.86 4.02 -8.42
CA HIS A 143 2.60 2.58 -8.30
C HIS A 143 3.76 1.88 -7.59
N GLY A 144 3.43 0.81 -6.92
CA GLY A 144 4.39 0.02 -6.14
C GLY A 144 3.72 -1.15 -5.45
N ASN A 145 4.40 -1.69 -4.46
CA ASN A 145 3.84 -2.69 -3.54
C ASN A 145 3.63 -2.07 -2.16
N GLY A 146 2.46 -2.31 -1.59
CA GLY A 146 2.18 -1.88 -0.22
C GLY A 146 2.61 -2.92 0.83
N PRO A 147 2.63 -2.54 2.11
CA PRO A 147 2.12 -1.27 2.62
C PRO A 147 3.02 -0.08 2.28
N PHE A 148 2.46 0.92 1.63
CA PHE A 148 3.15 2.13 1.22
C PHE A 148 3.04 3.19 2.33
N LYS A 149 4.17 3.57 2.89
CA LYS A 149 4.26 4.55 3.98
C LYS A 149 5.21 5.66 3.57
N LEU A 150 4.89 6.87 4.01
CA LEU A 150 5.76 8.03 3.90
C LEU A 150 6.39 8.28 5.28
N VAL A 151 7.71 8.26 5.35
CA VAL A 151 8.48 8.45 6.59
C VAL A 151 9.39 9.67 6.41
N TYR A 152 9.09 10.75 7.13
CA TYR A 152 9.88 11.97 7.07
C TYR A 152 11.25 11.78 7.74
N VAL A 153 12.31 12.28 7.10
CA VAL A 153 13.68 12.30 7.65
C VAL A 153 13.71 13.12 8.93
N ASN A 154 13.14 14.33 8.91
CA ASN A 154 12.92 15.12 10.11
C ASN A 154 11.46 14.92 10.58
N PRO A 155 11.22 14.31 11.77
CA PRO A 155 9.85 14.08 12.27
C PRO A 155 9.02 15.36 12.46
N LYS A 156 9.64 16.55 12.54
CA LYS A 156 8.93 17.84 12.62
C LYS A 156 8.26 18.23 11.30
N ASP A 157 8.69 17.63 10.18
CA ASP A 157 8.12 17.89 8.87
C ASP A 157 6.86 17.06 8.61
N ASP A 158 6.60 16.04 9.43
CA ASP A 158 5.41 15.20 9.35
C ASP A 158 4.14 16.02 9.69
N PRO A 159 3.27 16.30 8.70
CA PRO A 159 2.08 17.12 8.94
C PRO A 159 1.09 16.45 9.88
N SER A 160 1.07 15.12 9.94
CA SER A 160 0.16 14.37 10.81
C SER A 160 0.46 14.55 12.30
N LYS A 161 1.64 15.07 12.65
CA LYS A 161 2.09 15.34 14.02
C LYS A 161 1.94 16.80 14.42
N LYS A 162 1.58 17.67 13.49
CA LYS A 162 1.33 19.09 13.78
C LYS A 162 -0.10 19.23 14.31
N LYS A 163 -0.22 19.60 15.58
CA LYS A 163 -1.49 19.98 16.23
C LYS A 163 -1.85 21.41 15.87
#